data_b915b9cab0f77f3a67ab820c1358f6ee
#
_entry.id   b915b9cab0f77f3a67ab820c1358f6ee
#
_cell.length_a   1.000
_cell.length_b   1.000
_cell.length_c   1.000
_cell.angle_alpha   90.00
_cell.angle_beta   90.00
_cell.angle_gamma   90.00
#
_symmetry.space_group_name_H-M   'P 1'
#
loop_
_entity.id
_entity.type
_entity.pdbx_description
1 polymer ?
#
loop_
_entity_poly.entity_id
_entity_poly.type
_entity_poly.pdbx_seq_one_letter_code
_entity_poly.pdbx_strand_id
1 'polypeptide(L)'
;QNYKGNLEFIIIDDNSKDGTKKIIYNFRNEDSRFKYLSTTNLSSNLKHKKKALDLGIDKAQYEWLLFTDVDCRVKDNWVNEMSKHYKYSDYVIGLSRVEENKSFVSKFQSIDFSMLMISASSSVSMNNPLACSGQNQSYKKSIFEKVNGFNEISDLLQGDDSIFLQLCQKIKNI
;
A
#
# COMPACT_ATOMS: atom_id res chain seq x y z
N GLN A 1 -10.78 -1.58 12.46
CA GLN A 1 -10.24 -2.90 12.15
C GLN A 1 -10.34 -3.83 13.36
N ASN A 2 -10.85 -5.04 13.15
CA ASN A 2 -11.05 -6.07 14.19
C ASN A 2 -9.76 -6.88 14.47
N TYR A 3 -8.60 -6.27 14.37
CA TYR A 3 -7.30 -6.90 14.58
C TYR A 3 -6.89 -6.82 16.05
N LYS A 4 -6.54 -7.95 16.65
CA LYS A 4 -6.16 -8.05 18.06
C LYS A 4 -4.66 -7.84 18.34
N GLY A 5 -3.84 -7.84 17.31
CA GLY A 5 -2.40 -7.58 17.43
C GLY A 5 -2.07 -6.09 17.50
N ASN A 6 -0.80 -5.79 17.62
CA ASN A 6 -0.32 -4.41 17.55
C ASN A 6 -0.56 -3.82 16.17
N LEU A 7 -1.11 -2.62 16.12
CA LEU A 7 -1.49 -1.94 14.89
C LEU A 7 -1.28 -0.43 15.03
N GLU A 8 -0.76 0.20 14.00
CA GLU A 8 -0.71 1.64 13.85
C GLU A 8 -1.23 2.06 12.49
N PHE A 9 -1.76 3.26 12.39
CA PHE A 9 -2.22 3.87 11.14
C PHE A 9 -1.36 5.09 10.85
N ILE A 10 -0.54 5.00 9.80
CA ILE A 10 0.32 6.11 9.37
C ILE A 10 -0.34 6.78 8.18
N ILE A 11 -0.83 7.99 8.37
CA ILE A 11 -1.42 8.81 7.31
C ILE A 11 -0.41 9.87 6.91
N ILE A 12 -0.05 9.86 5.64
CA ILE A 12 0.96 10.75 5.10
C ILE A 12 0.29 11.78 4.20
N ASP A 13 0.41 13.02 4.59
CA ASP A 13 -0.12 14.17 3.86
C ASP A 13 0.97 14.73 2.94
N ASP A 14 0.75 14.59 1.64
CA ASP A 14 1.66 15.12 0.63
C ASP A 14 1.33 16.58 0.30
N ASN A 15 1.46 17.45 1.31
CA ASN A 15 1.31 18.89 1.18
C ASN A 15 -0.10 19.37 0.78
N SER A 16 -1.15 18.77 1.36
CA SER A 16 -2.53 19.18 1.15
C SER A 16 -2.76 20.63 1.61
N LYS A 17 -3.56 21.37 0.84
CA LYS A 17 -3.93 22.76 1.11
C LYS A 17 -5.38 22.96 1.55
N ASP A 18 -6.07 21.86 1.80
CA ASP A 18 -7.47 21.79 2.21
C ASP A 18 -7.62 21.42 3.70
N GLY A 19 -8.78 20.94 4.09
CA GLY A 19 -9.08 20.50 5.46
C GLY A 19 -8.47 19.17 5.90
N THR A 20 -7.72 18.46 5.06
CA THR A 20 -7.19 17.10 5.31
C THR A 20 -6.43 17.00 6.63
N LYS A 21 -5.52 17.90 6.87
CA LYS A 21 -4.75 17.95 8.13
C LYS A 21 -5.63 17.98 9.37
N LYS A 22 -6.67 18.82 9.38
CA LYS A 22 -7.60 18.95 10.51
C LYS A 22 -8.37 17.64 10.75
N ILE A 23 -8.80 16.99 9.68
CA ILE A 23 -9.52 15.71 9.76
C ILE A 23 -8.63 14.64 10.39
N ILE A 24 -7.39 14.51 9.93
CA ILE A 24 -6.44 13.52 10.46
C ILE A 24 -6.14 13.76 11.94
N TYR A 25 -5.98 15.02 12.35
CA TYR A 25 -5.76 15.36 13.78
C TYR A 25 -6.95 14.99 14.65
N ASN A 26 -8.19 15.12 14.15
CA ASN A 26 -9.38 14.70 14.89
C ASN A 26 -9.33 13.18 15.15
N PHE A 27 -9.06 12.36 14.12
CA PHE A 27 -8.89 10.93 14.29
C PHE A 27 -7.77 10.56 15.27
N ARG A 28 -6.64 11.25 15.21
CA ARG A 28 -5.53 11.03 16.15
C ARG A 28 -5.93 11.33 17.62
N ASN A 29 -6.79 12.32 17.84
CA ASN A 29 -7.27 12.65 19.18
C ASN A 29 -8.24 11.59 19.75
N GLU A 30 -8.97 10.91 18.87
CA GLU A 30 -9.90 9.83 19.21
C GLU A 30 -9.19 8.48 19.39
N ASP A 31 -8.14 8.23 18.61
CA ASP A 31 -7.40 6.97 18.60
C ASP A 31 -5.89 7.21 18.45
N SER A 32 -5.14 6.94 19.50
CA SER A 32 -3.69 7.17 19.56
C SER A 32 -2.87 6.32 18.58
N ARG A 33 -3.47 5.30 17.97
CA ARG A 33 -2.84 4.50 16.90
C ARG A 33 -2.65 5.27 15.61
N PHE A 34 -3.39 6.38 15.41
CA PHE A 34 -3.24 7.23 14.23
C PHE A 34 -2.02 8.15 14.37
N LYS A 35 -1.16 8.11 13.36
CA LYS A 35 0.00 8.99 13.21
C LYS A 35 -0.17 9.86 11.97
N TYR A 36 0.07 11.14 12.11
CA TYR A 36 0.12 12.09 11.00
C TYR A 36 1.57 12.37 10.63
N LEU A 37 1.90 12.20 9.38
CA LEU A 37 3.18 12.63 8.79
C LEU A 37 2.90 13.60 7.64
N SER A 38 3.86 14.46 7.33
CA SER A 38 3.77 15.39 6.19
C SER A 38 5.07 15.38 5.41
N THR A 39 4.96 15.42 4.10
CA THR A 39 6.13 15.58 3.22
C THR A 39 6.57 17.04 3.07
N THR A 40 5.87 18.00 3.70
CA THR A 40 6.23 19.42 3.68
C THR A 40 7.62 19.61 4.26
N ASN A 41 8.50 20.28 3.51
CA ASN A 41 9.91 20.49 3.86
C ASN A 41 10.78 19.21 3.97
N LEU A 42 10.30 18.07 3.54
CA LEU A 42 11.12 16.87 3.47
C LEU A 42 12.07 16.98 2.27
N SER A 43 13.38 16.94 2.52
CA SER A 43 14.38 16.79 1.45
C SER A 43 14.47 15.32 1.06
N SER A 44 14.24 14.99 -0.20
CA SER A 44 14.33 13.62 -0.72
C SER A 44 14.57 13.66 -2.22
N ASN A 45 15.34 12.69 -2.73
CA ASN A 45 15.50 12.45 -4.16
C ASN A 45 14.25 11.79 -4.78
N LEU A 46 13.40 11.16 -3.93
CA LEU A 46 12.15 10.57 -4.36
C LEU A 46 11.08 11.65 -4.60
N LYS A 47 10.19 11.38 -5.54
CA LYS A 47 9.12 12.30 -5.95
C LYS A 47 7.75 11.67 -5.73
N HIS A 48 6.73 12.54 -5.61
CA HIS A 48 5.32 12.14 -5.54
C HIS A 48 5.04 11.06 -4.47
N LYS A 49 4.20 10.09 -4.80
CA LYS A 49 3.77 9.02 -3.89
C LYS A 49 4.94 8.24 -3.25
N LYS A 50 6.03 7.99 -3.99
CA LYS A 50 7.20 7.29 -3.45
C LYS A 50 7.86 8.03 -2.31
N LYS A 51 7.96 9.36 -2.38
CA LYS A 51 8.48 10.20 -1.29
C LYS A 51 7.63 10.07 -0.02
N ALA A 52 6.30 10.09 -0.18
CA ALA A 52 5.38 9.93 0.93
C ALA A 52 5.47 8.52 1.54
N LEU A 53 5.45 7.48 0.70
CA LEU A 53 5.56 6.09 1.16
C LEU A 53 6.88 5.84 1.89
N ASP A 54 8.01 6.30 1.36
CA ASP A 54 9.34 6.17 1.97
C ASP A 54 9.37 6.77 3.38
N LEU A 55 8.82 7.99 3.54
CA LEU A 55 8.67 8.64 4.85
C LEU A 55 7.83 7.78 5.82
N GLY A 56 6.72 7.23 5.34
CA GLY A 56 5.84 6.39 6.15
C GLY A 56 6.51 5.10 6.59
N ILE A 57 7.23 4.46 5.68
CA ILE A 57 7.97 3.23 5.93
C ILE A 57 9.11 3.47 6.93
N ASP A 58 9.87 4.55 6.77
CA ASP A 58 10.92 4.93 7.73
C ASP A 58 10.36 5.05 9.15
N LYS A 59 9.22 5.70 9.31
CA LYS A 59 8.56 5.96 10.61
C LYS A 59 7.73 4.80 11.15
N ALA A 60 7.54 3.75 10.37
CA ALA A 60 6.80 2.56 10.80
C ALA A 60 7.56 1.81 11.91
N GLN A 61 6.83 1.44 12.97
CA GLN A 61 7.36 0.72 14.14
C GLN A 61 7.35 -0.79 13.95
N TYR A 62 6.46 -1.30 13.08
CA TYR A 62 6.26 -2.73 12.91
C TYR A 62 6.88 -3.24 11.62
N GLU A 63 7.25 -4.52 11.64
CA GLU A 63 7.88 -5.21 10.52
C GLU A 63 6.94 -5.35 9.32
N TRP A 64 5.64 -5.64 9.55
CA TRP A 64 4.68 -5.78 8.48
C TRP A 64 4.03 -4.45 8.14
N LEU A 65 4.15 -4.08 6.88
CA LEU A 65 3.56 -2.89 6.28
C LEU A 65 2.37 -3.31 5.42
N LEU A 66 1.25 -2.66 5.58
CA LEU A 66 0.02 -2.90 4.82
C LEU A 66 -0.47 -1.59 4.23
N PHE A 67 -0.66 -1.56 2.92
CA PHE A 67 -0.92 -0.33 2.17
C PHE A 67 -2.35 -0.28 1.64
N THR A 68 -2.92 0.91 1.66
CA THR A 68 -4.17 1.23 0.99
C THR A 68 -4.17 2.70 0.57
N ASP A 69 -4.88 3.02 -0.51
CA ASP A 69 -5.07 4.41 -0.94
C ASP A 69 -6.22 5.06 -0.15
N VAL A 70 -6.21 6.39 -0.06
CA VAL A 70 -7.16 7.16 0.76
C VAL A 70 -8.61 7.08 0.23
N ASP A 71 -8.78 6.78 -1.05
CA ASP A 71 -10.09 6.61 -1.72
C ASP A 71 -10.62 5.18 -1.65
N CYS A 72 -9.90 4.28 -1.00
CA CYS A 72 -10.29 2.89 -0.83
C CYS A 72 -11.13 2.68 0.43
N ARG A 73 -12.10 1.76 0.35
CA ARG A 73 -12.87 1.29 1.50
C ARG A 73 -12.44 -0.12 1.85
N VAL A 74 -11.88 -0.28 3.04
CA VAL A 74 -11.47 -1.58 3.56
C VAL A 74 -12.50 -2.13 4.55
N LYS A 75 -12.68 -3.46 4.56
CA LYS A 75 -13.55 -4.14 5.51
C LYS A 75 -12.94 -4.16 6.91
N ASP A 76 -13.76 -4.33 7.94
CA ASP A 76 -13.32 -4.37 9.34
C ASP A 76 -12.33 -5.50 9.63
N ASN A 77 -12.38 -6.59 8.88
CA ASN A 77 -11.50 -7.74 9.01
C ASN A 77 -10.30 -7.72 8.05
N TRP A 78 -10.07 -6.64 7.31
CA TRP A 78 -9.03 -6.56 6.26
C TRP A 78 -7.63 -6.90 6.78
N VAL A 79 -7.20 -6.29 7.89
CA VAL A 79 -5.89 -6.57 8.49
C VAL A 79 -5.80 -8.04 8.93
N ASN A 80 -6.88 -8.60 9.52
CA ASN A 80 -6.92 -10.01 9.88
C ASN A 80 -6.75 -10.93 8.68
N GLU A 81 -7.45 -10.64 7.57
CA GLU A 81 -7.36 -11.48 6.36
C GLU A 81 -5.95 -11.42 5.76
N MET A 82 -5.36 -10.27 5.62
CA MET A 82 -4.01 -10.11 5.09
C MET A 82 -2.98 -10.82 5.99
N SER A 83 -3.07 -10.65 7.30
CA SER A 83 -2.12 -11.22 8.27
C SER A 83 -2.09 -12.75 8.31
N LYS A 84 -3.15 -13.44 7.89
CA LYS A 84 -3.16 -14.91 7.78
C LYS A 84 -2.08 -15.44 6.83
N HIS A 85 -1.69 -14.64 5.86
CA HIS A 85 -0.72 -15.02 4.82
C HIS A 85 0.73 -14.71 5.21
N TYR A 86 0.96 -13.93 6.25
CA TYR A 86 2.30 -13.48 6.69
C TYR A 86 3.25 -14.62 7.14
N LYS A 87 2.70 -15.77 7.48
CA LYS A 87 3.49 -16.97 7.82
C LYS A 87 3.98 -17.75 6.60
N TYR A 88 3.46 -17.44 5.41
CA TYR A 88 3.79 -18.19 4.19
C TYR A 88 4.64 -17.40 3.21
N SER A 89 4.61 -16.07 3.27
CA SER A 89 5.28 -15.20 2.31
C SER A 89 5.66 -13.90 2.98
N ASP A 90 6.72 -13.29 2.55
CA ASP A 90 7.20 -11.98 3.01
C ASP A 90 6.58 -10.81 2.22
N TYR A 91 5.88 -11.12 1.14
CA TYR A 91 5.11 -10.17 0.33
C TYR A 91 3.73 -10.76 0.03
N VAL A 92 2.67 -10.04 0.33
CA VAL A 92 1.28 -10.48 0.16
C VAL A 92 0.53 -9.49 -0.73
N ILE A 93 -0.12 -9.99 -1.75
CA ILE A 93 -0.96 -9.21 -2.68
C ILE A 93 -2.41 -9.53 -2.39
N GLY A 94 -3.17 -8.52 -2.01
CA GLY A 94 -4.62 -8.62 -1.84
C GLY A 94 -5.34 -8.25 -3.13
N LEU A 95 -6.57 -8.75 -3.28
CA LEU A 95 -7.44 -8.40 -4.39
C LEU A 95 -8.33 -7.22 -4.01
N SER A 96 -8.45 -6.28 -4.92
CA SER A 96 -9.34 -5.12 -4.83
C SER A 96 -10.43 -5.22 -5.89
N ARG A 97 -11.51 -4.50 -5.71
CA ARG A 97 -12.58 -4.37 -6.69
C ARG A 97 -13.09 -2.93 -6.74
N VAL A 98 -13.57 -2.51 -7.88
CA VAL A 98 -14.27 -1.23 -8.02
C VAL A 98 -15.66 -1.34 -7.39
N GLU A 99 -16.06 -0.35 -6.60
CA GLU A 99 -17.43 -0.23 -6.10
C GLU A 99 -18.32 0.24 -7.25
N GLU A 100 -19.24 -0.62 -7.68
CA GLU A 100 -20.10 -0.37 -8.82
C GLU A 100 -21.26 0.58 -8.48
N ASN A 101 -21.59 1.42 -9.42
CA ASN A 101 -22.84 2.15 -9.49
C ASN A 101 -23.64 1.75 -10.73
N LYS A 102 -24.82 2.37 -10.94
CA LYS A 102 -25.72 2.01 -12.06
C LYS A 102 -25.21 2.45 -13.43
N SER A 103 -24.14 3.25 -13.53
CA SER A 103 -23.66 3.78 -14.81
C SER A 103 -22.94 2.69 -15.63
N PHE A 104 -23.04 2.80 -16.94
CA PHE A 104 -22.31 1.92 -17.87
C PHE A 104 -20.80 2.01 -17.66
N VAL A 105 -20.28 3.22 -17.47
CA VAL A 105 -18.84 3.47 -17.24
C VAL A 105 -18.34 2.75 -16.00
N SER A 106 -19.09 2.82 -14.90
CA SER A 106 -18.71 2.13 -13.64
C SER A 106 -18.67 0.62 -13.80
N LYS A 107 -19.64 0.04 -14.52
CA LYS A 107 -19.66 -1.40 -14.81
C LYS A 107 -18.47 -1.80 -15.70
N PHE A 108 -18.17 -1.02 -16.72
CA PHE A 108 -17.01 -1.25 -17.57
C PHE A 108 -15.71 -1.19 -16.77
N GLN A 109 -15.51 -0.17 -15.95
CA GLN A 109 -14.35 -0.05 -15.06
C GLN A 109 -14.22 -1.24 -14.09
N SER A 110 -15.34 -1.72 -13.54
CA SER A 110 -15.35 -2.88 -12.66
C SER A 110 -14.88 -4.15 -13.36
N ILE A 111 -15.36 -4.37 -14.61
CA ILE A 111 -14.93 -5.54 -15.41
C ILE A 111 -13.45 -5.42 -15.77
N ASP A 112 -13.02 -4.27 -16.29
CA ASP A 112 -11.62 -4.02 -16.69
C ASP A 112 -10.66 -4.23 -15.50
N PHE A 113 -10.96 -3.62 -14.37
CA PHE A 113 -10.15 -3.77 -13.16
C PHE A 113 -10.16 -5.22 -12.63
N SER A 114 -11.29 -5.93 -12.73
CA SER A 114 -11.37 -7.33 -12.35
C SER A 114 -10.50 -8.22 -13.22
N MET A 115 -10.43 -7.95 -14.53
CA MET A 115 -9.54 -8.67 -15.44
C MET A 115 -8.07 -8.44 -15.09
N LEU A 116 -7.67 -7.21 -14.73
CA LEU A 116 -6.33 -6.92 -14.25
C LEU A 116 -6.00 -7.67 -12.97
N MET A 117 -6.92 -7.72 -12.00
CA MET A 117 -6.73 -8.44 -10.74
C MET A 117 -6.66 -9.96 -10.94
N ILE A 118 -7.45 -10.52 -11.84
CA ILE A 118 -7.39 -11.96 -12.21
C ILE A 118 -6.04 -12.27 -12.85
N SER A 119 -5.56 -11.44 -13.76
CA SER A 119 -4.26 -11.60 -14.42
C SER A 119 -3.11 -11.54 -13.39
N ALA A 120 -3.15 -10.57 -12.47
CA ALA A 120 -2.19 -10.47 -11.38
C ALA A 120 -2.20 -11.72 -10.50
N SER A 121 -3.38 -12.18 -10.07
CA SER A 121 -3.53 -13.39 -9.25
C SER A 121 -3.05 -14.65 -9.96
N SER A 122 -3.34 -14.78 -11.26
CA SER A 122 -2.87 -15.90 -12.09
C SER A 122 -1.35 -15.95 -12.17
N SER A 123 -0.71 -14.79 -12.34
CA SER A 123 0.76 -14.71 -12.37
C SER A 123 1.41 -15.14 -11.06
N VAL A 124 0.79 -14.80 -9.92
CA VAL A 124 1.22 -15.29 -8.59
C VAL A 124 1.09 -16.81 -8.51
N SER A 125 -0.03 -17.37 -8.97
CA SER A 125 -0.26 -18.83 -8.97
C SER A 125 0.74 -19.60 -9.83
N MET A 126 1.34 -18.93 -10.81
CA MET A 126 2.40 -19.48 -11.66
C MET A 126 3.81 -19.26 -11.08
N ASN A 127 3.94 -18.82 -9.83
CA ASN A 127 5.20 -18.42 -9.18
C ASN A 127 5.99 -17.34 -9.95
N ASN A 128 5.29 -16.51 -10.69
CA ASN A 128 5.87 -15.39 -11.43
C ASN A 128 4.98 -14.14 -11.29
N PRO A 129 4.89 -13.54 -10.10
CA PRO A 129 4.05 -12.36 -9.87
C PRO A 129 4.52 -11.17 -10.71
N LEU A 130 3.68 -10.75 -11.65
CA LEU A 130 4.00 -9.68 -12.61
C LEU A 130 3.45 -8.32 -12.19
N ALA A 131 2.35 -8.32 -11.44
CA ALA A 131 1.67 -7.09 -11.06
C ALA A 131 0.96 -7.22 -9.70
N CYS A 132 0.79 -6.07 -9.06
CA CYS A 132 -0.05 -5.90 -7.88
C CYS A 132 -0.70 -4.53 -7.91
N SER A 133 -1.60 -4.27 -6.97
CA SER A 133 -2.16 -2.94 -6.77
C SER A 133 -1.65 -2.34 -5.48
N GLY A 134 -1.14 -1.12 -5.54
CA GLY A 134 -0.73 -0.34 -4.37
C GLY A 134 -1.84 -0.11 -3.33
N GLN A 135 -3.10 -0.35 -3.74
CA GLN A 135 -4.27 -0.22 -2.87
C GLN A 135 -4.45 -1.37 -1.88
N ASN A 136 -3.81 -2.53 -2.14
CA ASN A 136 -3.98 -3.71 -1.31
C ASN A 136 -2.76 -4.63 -1.42
N GLN A 137 -1.65 -4.19 -0.89
CA GLN A 137 -0.41 -4.95 -0.82
C GLN A 137 0.18 -4.85 0.58
N SER A 138 0.96 -5.85 0.95
CA SER A 138 1.64 -5.89 2.24
C SER A 138 3.00 -6.56 2.07
N TYR A 139 4.02 -6.02 2.71
CA TYR A 139 5.34 -6.61 2.72
C TYR A 139 6.10 -6.26 4.00
N LYS A 140 7.16 -6.99 4.28
CA LYS A 140 8.04 -6.71 5.40
C LYS A 140 8.91 -5.47 5.15
N LYS A 141 9.10 -4.66 6.19
CA LYS A 141 10.02 -3.52 6.16
C LYS A 141 11.44 -3.95 5.79
N SER A 142 11.88 -5.08 6.30
CA SER A 142 13.19 -5.66 5.98
C SER A 142 13.38 -5.99 4.49
N ILE A 143 12.31 -6.32 3.75
CA ILE A 143 12.38 -6.49 2.28
C ILE A 143 12.59 -5.14 1.60
N PHE A 144 11.83 -4.12 2.01
CA PHE A 144 12.00 -2.77 1.50
C PHE A 144 13.45 -2.28 1.66
N GLU A 145 14.04 -2.51 2.84
CA GLU A 145 15.43 -2.16 3.12
C GLU A 145 16.42 -2.96 2.25
N LYS A 146 16.21 -4.27 2.07
CA LYS A 146 17.07 -5.12 1.23
C LYS A 146 17.13 -4.69 -0.24
N VAL A 147 16.04 -4.16 -0.79
CA VAL A 147 16.02 -3.64 -2.18
C VAL A 147 16.48 -2.19 -2.26
N ASN A 148 16.98 -1.60 -1.16
CA ASN A 148 17.33 -0.18 -1.09
C ASN A 148 16.13 0.76 -1.33
N GLY A 149 14.95 0.34 -0.87
CA GLY A 149 13.71 1.10 -0.98
C GLY A 149 13.30 1.39 -2.42
N PHE A 150 12.93 2.62 -2.69
CA PHE A 150 12.54 3.08 -4.03
C PHE A 150 13.69 3.70 -4.82
N ASN A 151 14.95 3.59 -4.37
CA ASN A 151 16.08 4.28 -5.02
C ASN A 151 16.31 3.78 -6.45
N GLU A 152 16.19 2.47 -6.70
CA GLU A 152 16.35 1.88 -8.04
C GLU A 152 15.30 2.34 -9.06
N ILE A 153 14.19 2.92 -8.58
CA ILE A 153 13.06 3.38 -9.37
C ILE A 153 12.75 4.86 -9.11
N SER A 154 13.70 5.61 -8.57
CA SER A 154 13.52 7.02 -8.19
C SER A 154 13.11 7.90 -9.36
N ASP A 155 13.63 7.64 -10.55
CA ASP A 155 13.36 8.40 -11.77
C ASP A 155 12.02 8.10 -12.42
N LEU A 156 11.38 6.99 -12.06
CA LEU A 156 10.08 6.62 -12.60
C LEU A 156 8.97 7.42 -11.92
N LEU A 157 7.97 7.84 -12.69
CA LEU A 157 6.82 8.58 -12.14
C LEU A 157 5.98 7.68 -11.22
N GLN A 158 5.80 6.43 -11.62
CA GLN A 158 5.03 5.38 -10.91
C GLN A 158 5.96 4.21 -10.56
N GLY A 159 5.40 3.12 -10.02
CA GLY A 159 6.10 1.86 -9.81
C GLY A 159 6.32 1.49 -8.35
N ASP A 160 5.64 2.18 -7.44
CA ASP A 160 5.60 1.86 -6.01
C ASP A 160 4.87 0.53 -5.70
N ASP A 161 4.26 -0.06 -6.72
CA ASP A 161 3.55 -1.34 -6.67
C ASP A 161 4.23 -2.41 -7.55
N SER A 162 3.78 -2.56 -8.81
CA SER A 162 4.20 -3.66 -9.68
C SER A 162 5.69 -3.66 -9.99
N ILE A 163 6.33 -2.50 -10.19
CA ILE A 163 7.77 -2.45 -10.43
C ILE A 163 8.54 -2.73 -9.14
N PHE A 164 8.07 -2.22 -8.01
CA PHE A 164 8.65 -2.55 -6.71
C PHE A 164 8.53 -4.05 -6.40
N LEU A 165 7.39 -4.67 -6.68
CA LEU A 165 7.21 -6.13 -6.58
C LEU A 165 8.27 -6.88 -7.41
N GLN A 166 8.51 -6.45 -8.65
CA GLN A 166 9.53 -7.06 -9.51
C GLN A 166 10.96 -6.84 -9.00
N LEU A 167 11.25 -5.71 -8.35
CA LEU A 167 12.54 -5.52 -7.66
C LEU A 167 12.69 -6.51 -6.50
N CYS A 168 11.64 -6.67 -5.72
CA CYS A 168 11.63 -7.61 -4.60
C CYS A 168 11.88 -9.06 -5.06
N GLN A 169 11.31 -9.48 -6.18
CA GLN A 169 11.53 -10.82 -6.75
C GLN A 169 12.99 -11.14 -7.11
N LYS A 170 13.78 -10.13 -7.47
CA LYS A 170 15.21 -10.32 -7.79
C LYS A 170 16.02 -10.76 -6.57
N ILE A 171 15.53 -10.51 -5.39
CA ILE A 171 16.14 -10.95 -4.13
C ILE A 171 15.50 -12.29 -3.76
N LYS A 172 15.87 -13.38 -4.37
CA LYS A 172 15.37 -14.75 -4.11
C LYS A 172 14.65 -14.95 -2.77
N ASN A 173 13.45 -15.54 -2.83
CA ASN A 173 12.56 -16.02 -1.77
C ASN A 173 11.37 -15.09 -1.42
N ILE A 174 10.77 -14.48 -2.41
CA ILE A 174 9.46 -13.85 -2.23
C ILE A 174 8.42 -14.67 -2.97
#